data_f31709b49e052461912035a67a8ed92b
#
_entry.id   f31709b49e052461912035a67a8ed92b
#
_cell.length_a   1.000
_cell.length_b   1.000
_cell.length_c   1.000
_cell.angle_alpha   90.00
_cell.angle_beta   90.00
_cell.angle_gamma   90.00
#
_symmetry.space_group_name_H-M   'P 1'
#
loop_
_entity.id
_entity.type
_entity.pdbx_description
1 polymer ?
#
loop_
_entity_poly.entity_id
_entity_poly.type
_entity_poly.pdbx_seq_one_letter_code
_entity_poly.pdbx_strand_id
1 'polypeptide(L)'
;MAASNARQKGGRKLRWPVSEIVIAPAKEAVDLGGLENVLKGQTNSKKITVLAAGEKPRMDLEIAPVHKKIGPVYKGQAKAVVEAIAAADPIDVKRQLDSGSATISFAGKEYKITAEMVQIKELPPQNLPAAEFSRGFVYVDIVLTPELEAEGYAREIIRRIQDMRKELDLRVEDQIRAVVDIESKPILDLALQKKEHIAGEVRAADFQLGLCLELQGKLVKDWDIEGVCVRIGIERF
;
A
#
# COMPACT_ATOMS: atom_id res chain seq x y z
N MET A 1 -15.62 1.42 3.75
CA MET A 1 -15.39 -0.04 3.86
C MET A 1 -14.54 -0.61 2.73
N ALA A 2 -14.84 -0.41 1.43
CA ALA A 2 -14.03 -0.98 0.33
C ALA A 2 -12.55 -0.57 0.36
N ALA A 3 -12.23 0.72 0.53
CA ALA A 3 -10.85 1.18 0.62
C ALA A 3 -10.08 0.53 1.79
N SER A 4 -10.72 0.35 2.95
CA SER A 4 -10.11 -0.34 4.09
C SER A 4 -9.84 -1.82 3.78
N ASN A 5 -10.75 -2.49 3.08
CA ASN A 5 -10.57 -3.88 2.66
C ASN A 5 -9.42 -4.02 1.64
N ALA A 6 -9.31 -3.09 0.67
CA ALA A 6 -8.20 -3.07 -0.27
C ALA A 6 -6.86 -2.87 0.45
N ARG A 7 -6.79 -1.94 1.41
CA ARG A 7 -5.60 -1.71 2.23
C ARG A 7 -5.20 -2.95 3.04
N GLN A 8 -6.18 -3.63 3.64
CA GLN A 8 -5.94 -4.85 4.40
C GLN A 8 -5.37 -5.96 3.52
N LYS A 9 -5.88 -6.13 2.30
CA LYS A 9 -5.33 -7.09 1.31
C LYS A 9 -3.88 -6.78 0.97
N GLY A 10 -3.51 -5.49 0.90
CA GLY A 10 -2.14 -5.05 0.67
C GLY A 10 -1.28 -4.94 1.93
N GLY A 11 -1.77 -5.39 3.10
CA GLY A 11 -1.03 -5.34 4.36
C GLY A 11 -0.81 -3.92 4.91
N ARG A 12 -1.51 -2.89 4.37
CA ARG A 12 -1.32 -1.50 4.78
C ARG A 12 -2.35 -1.07 5.83
N LYS A 13 -1.89 -0.76 7.04
CA LYS A 13 -2.73 -0.25 8.13
C LYS A 13 -3.36 1.10 7.76
N LEU A 14 -4.60 1.37 8.20
CA LEU A 14 -5.32 2.60 7.85
C LEU A 14 -4.63 3.88 8.35
N ARG A 15 -3.86 3.80 9.41
CA ARG A 15 -3.11 4.94 9.98
C ARG A 15 -1.98 5.43 9.08
N TRP A 16 -1.40 4.54 8.28
CA TRP A 16 -0.37 4.93 7.33
C TRP A 16 -1.02 5.62 6.14
N PRO A 17 -0.53 6.78 5.73
CA PRO A 17 -1.08 7.46 4.58
C PRO A 17 -0.78 6.67 3.30
N VAL A 18 -1.61 6.85 2.29
CA VAL A 18 -1.39 6.32 0.94
C VAL A 18 -1.41 7.46 -0.08
N SER A 19 -0.68 7.28 -1.18
CA SER A 19 -0.58 8.29 -2.23
C SER A 19 -1.94 8.53 -2.89
N GLU A 20 -2.61 7.47 -3.31
CA GLU A 20 -3.81 7.57 -4.14
C GLU A 20 -4.80 6.43 -3.85
N ILE A 21 -6.07 6.78 -3.98
CA ILE A 21 -7.18 5.84 -4.10
C ILE A 21 -7.82 6.06 -5.47
N VAL A 22 -7.96 4.98 -6.24
CA VAL A 22 -8.60 4.99 -7.55
C VAL A 22 -9.96 4.31 -7.44
N ILE A 23 -11.01 5.02 -7.77
CA ILE A 23 -12.38 4.51 -7.83
C ILE A 23 -12.68 4.20 -9.30
N ALA A 24 -12.99 2.95 -9.61
CA ALA A 24 -13.29 2.47 -10.95
C ALA A 24 -14.76 1.99 -10.99
N PRO A 25 -15.69 2.83 -11.41
CA PRO A 25 -17.10 2.49 -11.54
C PRO A 25 -17.30 1.45 -12.66
N ALA A 26 -18.17 0.45 -12.43
CA ALA A 26 -18.42 -0.60 -13.40
C ALA A 26 -19.34 -0.18 -14.56
N LYS A 27 -20.41 0.59 -14.27
CA LYS A 27 -21.45 0.90 -15.26
C LYS A 27 -21.81 2.38 -15.35
N GLU A 28 -21.87 3.07 -14.22
CA GLU A 28 -22.32 4.46 -14.16
C GLU A 28 -21.21 5.33 -13.57
N ALA A 29 -21.04 6.53 -14.11
CA ALA A 29 -20.09 7.50 -13.57
C ALA A 29 -20.42 7.81 -12.09
N VAL A 30 -19.39 7.96 -11.30
CA VAL A 30 -19.51 8.38 -9.89
C VAL A 30 -19.04 9.82 -9.80
N ASP A 31 -19.96 10.71 -9.41
CA ASP A 31 -19.63 12.07 -9.02
C ASP A 31 -19.47 12.12 -7.50
N LEU A 32 -18.37 12.65 -7.02
CA LEU A 32 -18.11 12.80 -5.58
C LEU A 32 -18.82 14.03 -4.97
N GLY A 33 -19.37 14.93 -5.80
CA GLY A 33 -20.19 16.05 -5.32
C GLY A 33 -19.48 16.94 -4.28
N GLY A 34 -18.16 17.14 -4.37
CA GLY A 34 -17.37 17.89 -3.39
C GLY A 34 -16.95 17.10 -2.13
N LEU A 35 -17.29 15.82 -2.02
CA LEU A 35 -16.93 14.96 -0.88
C LEU A 35 -15.47 14.44 -0.93
N GLU A 36 -14.69 14.87 -1.91
CA GLU A 36 -13.31 14.38 -2.11
C GLU A 36 -12.45 14.57 -0.85
N ASN A 37 -12.49 15.74 -0.23
CA ASN A 37 -11.71 16.02 0.98
C ASN A 37 -12.16 15.17 2.19
N VAL A 38 -13.46 14.91 2.31
CA VAL A 38 -13.98 14.03 3.35
C VAL A 38 -13.49 12.60 3.13
N LEU A 39 -13.52 12.12 1.91
CA LEU A 39 -13.02 10.78 1.56
C LEU A 39 -11.52 10.68 1.76
N LYS A 40 -10.72 11.68 1.36
CA LYS A 40 -9.28 11.74 1.66
C LYS A 40 -9.00 11.61 3.14
N GLY A 41 -9.72 12.36 3.97
CA GLY A 41 -9.57 12.29 5.43
C GLY A 41 -9.93 10.92 5.99
N GLN A 42 -11.08 10.37 5.61
CA GLN A 42 -11.55 9.06 6.10
C GLN A 42 -10.67 7.89 5.65
N THR A 43 -10.10 7.99 4.46
CA THR A 43 -9.25 6.94 3.87
C THR A 43 -7.77 7.17 4.11
N ASN A 44 -7.37 8.29 4.71
CA ASN A 44 -6.00 8.71 4.90
C ASN A 44 -5.20 8.64 3.59
N SER A 45 -5.74 9.24 2.52
CA SER A 45 -5.13 9.28 1.19
C SER A 45 -4.83 10.72 0.77
N LYS A 46 -3.80 10.90 -0.04
CA LYS A 46 -3.42 12.22 -0.56
C LYS A 46 -4.28 12.62 -1.77
N LYS A 47 -4.65 11.63 -2.58
CA LYS A 47 -5.40 11.85 -3.81
C LYS A 47 -6.51 10.82 -3.96
N ILE A 48 -7.62 11.25 -4.57
CA ILE A 48 -8.69 10.36 -5.03
C ILE A 48 -8.88 10.61 -6.52
N THR A 49 -8.83 9.56 -7.30
CA THR A 49 -9.10 9.59 -8.74
C THR A 49 -10.32 8.74 -9.01
N VAL A 50 -11.27 9.30 -9.77
CA VAL A 50 -12.44 8.57 -10.27
C VAL A 50 -12.24 8.35 -11.76
N LEU A 51 -12.22 7.09 -12.18
CA LEU A 51 -12.11 6.72 -13.58
C LEU A 51 -13.47 6.82 -14.27
N ALA A 52 -13.46 6.84 -15.60
CA ALA A 52 -14.68 6.75 -16.38
C ALA A 52 -15.39 5.39 -16.14
N ALA A 53 -16.69 5.34 -16.36
CA ALA A 53 -17.45 4.10 -16.18
C ALA A 53 -16.91 2.99 -17.10
N GLY A 54 -16.61 1.82 -16.52
CA GLY A 54 -16.01 0.68 -17.22
C GLY A 54 -14.50 0.77 -17.42
N GLU A 55 -13.87 1.91 -17.11
CA GLU A 55 -12.42 2.06 -17.14
C GLU A 55 -11.77 1.37 -15.95
N LYS A 56 -10.59 0.78 -16.17
CA LYS A 56 -9.77 0.16 -15.12
C LYS A 56 -8.41 0.85 -15.05
N PRO A 57 -7.75 0.88 -13.89
CA PRO A 57 -6.35 1.27 -13.82
C PRO A 57 -5.48 0.28 -14.61
N ARG A 58 -4.21 0.59 -14.78
CA ARG A 58 -3.27 -0.36 -15.40
C ARG A 58 -3.30 -1.67 -14.63
N MET A 59 -3.59 -2.77 -15.36
CA MET A 59 -3.65 -4.11 -14.82
C MET A 59 -2.44 -4.90 -15.26
N ASP A 60 -1.95 -5.78 -14.39
CA ASP A 60 -0.97 -6.80 -14.76
C ASP A 60 -1.70 -7.97 -15.45
N LEU A 61 -0.99 -8.62 -16.35
CA LEU A 61 -1.49 -9.79 -17.03
C LEU A 61 -0.81 -11.05 -16.51
N GLU A 62 -1.60 -12.05 -16.20
CA GLU A 62 -1.13 -13.40 -15.89
C GLU A 62 -1.60 -14.35 -16.98
N ILE A 63 -0.68 -15.20 -17.45
CA ILE A 63 -0.99 -16.26 -18.41
C ILE A 63 -0.90 -17.61 -17.70
N ALA A 64 -1.95 -18.41 -17.81
CA ALA A 64 -1.99 -19.78 -17.37
C ALA A 64 -2.20 -20.75 -18.54
N PRO A 65 -1.42 -21.84 -18.64
CA PRO A 65 -1.58 -22.84 -19.69
C PRO A 65 -2.86 -23.67 -19.48
N VAL A 66 -3.60 -23.95 -20.56
CA VAL A 66 -4.76 -24.82 -20.55
C VAL A 66 -4.34 -26.22 -20.99
N HIS A 67 -3.92 -27.06 -20.04
CA HIS A 67 -3.36 -28.39 -20.25
C HIS A 67 -4.24 -29.27 -21.18
N LYS A 68 -5.57 -29.23 -21.04
CA LYS A 68 -6.53 -29.98 -21.83
C LYS A 68 -6.49 -29.61 -23.32
N LYS A 69 -6.04 -28.42 -23.66
CA LYS A 69 -5.94 -27.97 -25.08
C LYS A 69 -4.52 -28.15 -25.61
N ILE A 70 -3.50 -28.13 -24.79
CA ILE A 70 -2.10 -28.31 -25.18
C ILE A 70 -1.79 -29.80 -25.45
N GLY A 71 -2.24 -30.70 -24.56
CA GLY A 71 -1.92 -32.12 -24.61
C GLY A 71 -2.23 -32.80 -25.96
N PRO A 72 -3.44 -32.67 -26.53
CA PRO A 72 -3.79 -33.29 -27.83
C PRO A 72 -2.93 -32.79 -29.00
N VAL A 73 -2.51 -31.54 -28.99
CA VAL A 73 -1.74 -30.89 -30.07
C VAL A 73 -0.25 -31.24 -29.95
N TYR A 74 0.32 -31.12 -28.77
CA TYR A 74 1.77 -31.22 -28.57
C TYR A 74 2.24 -32.56 -28.03
N LYS A 75 1.32 -33.44 -27.59
CA LYS A 75 1.62 -34.82 -27.13
C LYS A 75 2.85 -34.86 -26.19
N GLY A 76 3.91 -35.55 -26.60
CA GLY A 76 5.14 -35.68 -25.82
C GLY A 76 5.90 -34.39 -25.55
N GLN A 77 5.58 -33.29 -26.26
CA GLN A 77 6.18 -31.97 -26.03
C GLN A 77 5.29 -31.06 -25.17
N ALA A 78 4.13 -31.52 -24.70
CA ALA A 78 3.17 -30.71 -23.93
C ALA A 78 3.78 -30.06 -22.69
N LYS A 79 4.67 -30.77 -22.00
CA LYS A 79 5.37 -30.21 -20.81
C LYS A 79 6.25 -29.00 -21.17
N ALA A 80 7.02 -29.10 -22.26
CA ALA A 80 7.86 -27.99 -22.71
C ALA A 80 7.04 -26.77 -23.15
N VAL A 81 5.85 -26.99 -23.77
CA VAL A 81 4.94 -25.90 -24.13
C VAL A 81 4.35 -25.22 -22.89
N VAL A 82 3.99 -25.98 -21.85
CA VAL A 82 3.53 -25.44 -20.56
C VAL A 82 4.59 -24.57 -19.91
N GLU A 83 5.84 -25.06 -19.89
CA GLU A 83 6.98 -24.30 -19.34
C GLU A 83 7.27 -23.04 -20.19
N ALA A 84 7.16 -23.17 -21.53
CA ALA A 84 7.31 -22.03 -22.44
C ALA A 84 6.26 -20.94 -22.19
N ILE A 85 4.99 -21.33 -21.99
CA ILE A 85 3.90 -20.39 -21.66
C ILE A 85 4.15 -19.71 -20.32
N ALA A 86 4.58 -20.46 -19.31
CA ALA A 86 4.85 -19.91 -17.98
C ALA A 86 6.05 -18.94 -17.95
N ALA A 87 7.02 -19.10 -18.87
CA ALA A 87 8.19 -18.24 -18.99
C ALA A 87 7.99 -17.05 -19.95
N ALA A 88 6.90 -17.01 -20.70
CA ALA A 88 6.65 -15.99 -21.72
C ALA A 88 6.16 -14.68 -21.10
N ASP A 89 6.44 -13.54 -21.76
CA ASP A 89 5.86 -12.26 -21.39
C ASP A 89 4.35 -12.23 -21.71
N PRO A 90 3.48 -12.07 -20.69
CA PRO A 90 2.04 -12.04 -20.88
C PRO A 90 1.55 -10.98 -21.85
N ILE A 91 2.21 -9.81 -21.89
CA ILE A 91 1.82 -8.69 -22.75
C ILE A 91 2.09 -9.02 -24.22
N ASP A 92 3.28 -9.57 -24.49
CA ASP A 92 3.66 -9.96 -25.84
C ASP A 92 2.79 -11.10 -26.37
N VAL A 93 2.52 -12.10 -25.53
CA VAL A 93 1.65 -13.22 -25.89
C VAL A 93 0.23 -12.73 -26.19
N LYS A 94 -0.35 -11.87 -25.34
CA LYS A 94 -1.68 -11.29 -25.59
C LYS A 94 -1.72 -10.54 -26.91
N ARG A 95 -0.75 -9.66 -27.16
CA ARG A 95 -0.66 -8.89 -28.41
C ARG A 95 -0.60 -9.78 -29.65
N GLN A 96 0.17 -10.86 -29.60
CA GLN A 96 0.27 -11.82 -30.70
C GLN A 96 -1.04 -12.62 -30.89
N LEU A 97 -1.68 -13.04 -29.80
CA LEU A 97 -2.95 -13.75 -29.83
C LEU A 97 -4.11 -12.90 -30.39
N ASP A 98 -4.10 -11.61 -30.16
CA ASP A 98 -5.06 -10.66 -30.76
C ASP A 98 -4.95 -10.64 -32.31
N SER A 99 -3.79 -11.05 -32.87
CA SER A 99 -3.55 -11.26 -34.31
C SER A 99 -3.81 -12.69 -34.75
N GLY A 100 -4.33 -13.55 -33.87
CA GLY A 100 -4.78 -14.93 -34.17
C GLY A 100 -3.95 -16.05 -33.54
N SER A 101 -2.62 -15.93 -33.44
CA SER A 101 -1.76 -16.94 -32.80
C SER A 101 -0.47 -16.30 -32.27
N ALA A 102 0.08 -16.87 -31.22
CA ALA A 102 1.38 -16.45 -30.69
C ALA A 102 2.45 -17.52 -30.93
N THR A 103 3.69 -17.07 -31.15
CA THR A 103 4.88 -17.94 -31.21
C THR A 103 5.74 -17.66 -29.99
N ILE A 104 5.99 -18.71 -29.23
CA ILE A 104 6.80 -18.64 -28.01
C ILE A 104 8.06 -19.46 -28.21
N SER A 105 9.24 -18.83 -27.93
CA SER A 105 10.53 -19.53 -27.99
C SER A 105 10.93 -20.01 -26.60
N PHE A 106 11.23 -21.28 -26.47
CA PHE A 106 11.71 -21.88 -25.22
C PHE A 106 12.74 -22.97 -25.48
N ALA A 107 13.87 -22.94 -24.79
CA ALA A 107 14.98 -23.90 -24.94
C ALA A 107 15.41 -24.10 -26.40
N GLY A 108 15.46 -23.03 -27.19
CA GLY A 108 15.88 -23.07 -28.61
C GLY A 108 14.86 -23.63 -29.58
N LYS A 109 13.61 -23.83 -29.15
CA LYS A 109 12.49 -24.28 -29.98
C LYS A 109 11.38 -23.26 -29.96
N GLU A 110 10.65 -23.18 -31.06
CA GLU A 110 9.47 -22.34 -31.22
C GLU A 110 8.19 -23.19 -31.12
N TYR A 111 7.22 -22.64 -30.37
CA TYR A 111 5.92 -23.26 -30.18
C TYR A 111 4.84 -22.27 -30.58
N LYS A 112 3.95 -22.68 -31.46
CA LYS A 112 2.81 -21.89 -31.91
C LYS A 112 1.62 -22.18 -31.01
N ILE A 113 1.14 -21.16 -30.25
CA ILE A 113 -0.02 -21.31 -29.39
C ILE A 113 -1.21 -20.50 -29.90
N THR A 114 -2.41 -21.00 -29.59
CA THR A 114 -3.69 -20.32 -29.88
C THR A 114 -4.34 -19.82 -28.57
N ALA A 115 -5.31 -18.93 -28.72
CA ALA A 115 -6.04 -18.39 -27.57
C ALA A 115 -6.70 -19.47 -26.70
N GLU A 116 -7.06 -20.62 -27.25
CA GLU A 116 -7.64 -21.74 -26.50
C GLU A 116 -6.65 -22.46 -25.58
N MET A 117 -5.35 -22.35 -25.87
CA MET A 117 -4.27 -23.01 -25.11
C MET A 117 -3.83 -22.24 -23.89
N VAL A 118 -4.29 -21.00 -23.72
CA VAL A 118 -3.95 -20.12 -22.62
C VAL A 118 -5.19 -19.50 -22.00
N GLN A 119 -5.12 -19.24 -20.71
CA GLN A 119 -6.07 -18.41 -20.00
C GLN A 119 -5.34 -17.13 -19.57
N ILE A 120 -5.78 -15.99 -20.08
CA ILE A 120 -5.25 -14.68 -19.70
C ILE A 120 -6.16 -14.10 -18.64
N LYS A 121 -5.56 -13.71 -17.50
CA LYS A 121 -6.24 -13.03 -16.40
C LYS A 121 -5.66 -11.63 -16.22
N GLU A 122 -6.54 -10.67 -16.03
CA GLU A 122 -6.17 -9.33 -15.59
C GLU A 122 -6.21 -9.28 -14.07
N LEU A 123 -5.10 -8.94 -13.45
CA LEU A 123 -4.97 -8.82 -12.01
C LEU A 123 -4.51 -7.40 -11.66
N PRO A 124 -4.99 -6.84 -10.54
CA PRO A 124 -4.41 -5.59 -10.06
C PRO A 124 -2.94 -5.81 -9.71
N PRO A 125 -2.05 -4.84 -10.03
CA PRO A 125 -0.66 -4.90 -9.62
C PRO A 125 -0.53 -5.12 -8.11
N GLN A 126 0.56 -5.73 -7.66
CA GLN A 126 0.78 -6.01 -6.24
C GLN A 126 0.75 -4.75 -5.36
N ASN A 127 1.22 -3.64 -5.92
CA ASN A 127 1.21 -2.33 -5.25
C ASN A 127 -0.15 -1.61 -5.33
N LEU A 128 -1.14 -2.17 -6.03
CA LEU A 128 -2.45 -1.57 -6.24
C LEU A 128 -3.60 -2.54 -5.86
N PRO A 129 -3.62 -3.06 -4.61
CA PRO A 129 -4.66 -3.98 -4.18
C PRO A 129 -6.06 -3.38 -4.35
N ALA A 130 -7.03 -4.25 -4.66
CA ALA A 130 -8.38 -3.86 -4.97
C ALA A 130 -9.42 -4.51 -4.05
N ALA A 131 -10.53 -3.79 -3.86
CA ALA A 131 -11.74 -4.33 -3.25
C ALA A 131 -12.97 -3.85 -3.99
N GLU A 132 -13.97 -4.73 -4.05
CA GLU A 132 -15.25 -4.45 -4.68
C GLU A 132 -16.16 -3.61 -3.77
N PHE A 133 -16.95 -2.76 -4.38
CA PHE A 133 -18.11 -2.10 -3.78
C PHE A 133 -19.32 -2.18 -4.73
N SER A 134 -20.49 -1.80 -4.28
CA SER A 134 -21.74 -1.99 -5.01
C SER A 134 -21.78 -1.44 -6.46
N ARG A 135 -20.91 -0.50 -6.80
CA ARG A 135 -20.87 0.14 -8.14
C ARG A 135 -19.58 -0.09 -8.91
N GLY A 136 -18.65 -0.93 -8.41
CA GLY A 136 -17.37 -1.19 -9.08
C GLY A 136 -16.25 -1.60 -8.12
N PHE A 137 -15.04 -1.08 -8.36
CA PHE A 137 -13.85 -1.40 -7.59
C PHE A 137 -13.16 -0.16 -7.05
N VAL A 138 -12.53 -0.31 -5.89
CA VAL A 138 -11.60 0.66 -5.33
C VAL A 138 -10.22 0.02 -5.31
N TYR A 139 -9.26 0.73 -5.85
CA TYR A 139 -7.84 0.37 -5.83
C TYR A 139 -7.10 1.34 -4.92
N VAL A 140 -6.09 0.86 -4.22
CA VAL A 140 -5.31 1.67 -3.29
C VAL A 140 -3.84 1.53 -3.62
N ASP A 141 -3.18 2.63 -3.94
CA ASP A 141 -1.73 2.63 -4.11
C ASP A 141 -1.06 2.54 -2.74
N ILE A 142 -0.46 1.38 -2.46
CA ILE A 142 0.18 1.09 -1.18
C ILE A 142 1.69 1.35 -1.17
N VAL A 143 2.25 1.90 -2.24
CA VAL A 143 3.65 2.30 -2.28
C VAL A 143 3.87 3.44 -1.30
N LEU A 144 4.84 3.28 -0.40
CA LEU A 144 5.27 4.36 0.49
C LEU A 144 6.39 5.16 -0.16
N THR A 145 6.16 6.45 -0.29
CA THR A 145 7.24 7.40 -0.53
C THR A 145 7.87 7.82 0.80
N PRO A 146 9.11 8.34 0.82
CA PRO A 146 9.72 8.83 2.05
C PRO A 146 8.86 9.84 2.82
N GLU A 147 8.11 10.70 2.10
CA GLU A 147 7.22 11.70 2.69
C GLU A 147 6.02 11.05 3.38
N LEU A 148 5.41 10.02 2.76
CA LEU A 148 4.30 9.26 3.34
C LEU A 148 4.78 8.45 4.53
N GLU A 149 5.97 7.92 4.46
CA GLU A 149 6.61 7.17 5.54
C GLU A 149 6.89 8.07 6.75
N ALA A 150 7.48 9.25 6.52
CA ALA A 150 7.70 10.26 7.54
C ALA A 150 6.38 10.67 8.24
N GLU A 151 5.30 10.86 7.48
CA GLU A 151 3.98 11.16 8.03
C GLU A 151 3.40 9.98 8.84
N GLY A 152 3.61 8.75 8.37
CA GLY A 152 3.20 7.54 9.07
C GLY A 152 3.85 7.42 10.45
N TYR A 153 5.17 7.56 10.52
CA TYR A 153 5.91 7.56 11.78
C TYR A 153 5.51 8.70 12.71
N ALA A 154 5.36 9.92 12.16
CA ALA A 154 4.92 11.07 12.96
C ALA A 154 3.55 10.79 13.63
N ARG A 155 2.58 10.27 12.90
CA ARG A 155 1.25 9.93 13.45
C ARG A 155 1.30 8.84 14.51
N GLU A 156 2.13 7.81 14.32
CA GLU A 156 2.28 6.76 15.33
C GLU A 156 2.95 7.32 16.60
N ILE A 157 3.97 8.15 16.48
CA ILE A 157 4.62 8.81 17.63
C ILE A 157 3.63 9.71 18.38
N ILE A 158 2.92 10.59 17.66
CA ILE A 158 1.88 11.46 18.23
C ILE A 158 0.87 10.64 19.02
N ARG A 159 0.38 9.55 18.41
CA ARG A 159 -0.59 8.69 19.07
C ARG A 159 -0.04 8.08 20.34
N ARG A 160 1.19 7.55 20.33
CA ARG A 160 1.80 6.96 21.54
C ARG A 160 1.94 7.99 22.66
N ILE A 161 2.37 9.20 22.33
CA ILE A 161 2.44 10.28 23.31
C ILE A 161 1.05 10.66 23.82
N GLN A 162 0.03 10.72 22.95
CA GLN A 162 -1.35 10.99 23.38
C GLN A 162 -1.92 9.87 24.28
N ASP A 163 -1.61 8.61 24.01
CA ASP A 163 -1.99 7.50 24.88
C ASP A 163 -1.28 7.62 26.27
N MET A 164 -0.01 7.99 26.31
CA MET A 164 0.74 8.22 27.55
C MET A 164 0.21 9.46 28.31
N ARG A 165 -0.20 10.53 27.62
CA ARG A 165 -0.84 11.70 28.25
C ARG A 165 -2.12 11.32 28.99
N LYS A 166 -2.96 10.45 28.37
CA LYS A 166 -4.19 9.93 29.03
C LYS A 166 -3.86 9.11 30.27
N GLU A 167 -2.82 8.32 30.21
CA GLU A 167 -2.39 7.50 31.36
C GLU A 167 -1.89 8.34 32.54
N LEU A 168 -1.31 9.50 32.25
CA LEU A 168 -0.93 10.49 33.27
C LEU A 168 -2.08 11.41 33.69
N ASP A 169 -3.30 11.18 33.18
CA ASP A 169 -4.49 12.01 33.43
C ASP A 169 -4.27 13.49 33.12
N LEU A 170 -3.48 13.79 32.07
CA LEU A 170 -3.21 15.15 31.62
C LEU A 170 -4.38 15.71 30.84
N ARG A 171 -4.71 16.98 31.11
CA ARG A 171 -5.73 17.73 30.35
C ARG A 171 -5.22 18.08 28.96
N VAL A 172 -6.14 18.46 28.09
CA VAL A 172 -5.80 18.84 26.71
C VAL A 172 -4.89 20.07 26.68
N GLU A 173 -5.08 21.03 27.59
CA GLU A 173 -4.30 22.26 27.70
C GLU A 173 -2.93 22.09 28.36
N ASP A 174 -2.70 21.01 29.10
CA ASP A 174 -1.44 20.79 29.80
C ASP A 174 -0.28 20.65 28.78
N GLN A 175 0.81 21.37 29.04
CA GLN A 175 2.06 21.22 28.30
C GLN A 175 2.90 20.07 28.87
N ILE A 176 3.70 19.46 28.02
CA ILE A 176 4.59 18.36 28.42
C ILE A 176 6.03 18.64 27.99
N ARG A 177 6.97 17.99 28.68
CA ARG A 177 8.27 17.64 28.14
C ARG A 177 8.17 16.25 27.58
N ALA A 178 8.70 16.04 26.37
CA ALA A 178 8.72 14.72 25.74
C ALA A 178 10.09 14.44 25.10
N VAL A 179 10.61 13.24 25.38
CA VAL A 179 11.85 12.73 24.79
C VAL A 179 11.49 11.46 24.01
N VAL A 180 11.84 11.43 22.73
CA VAL A 180 11.60 10.31 21.85
C VAL A 180 12.94 9.82 21.32
N ASP A 181 13.26 8.57 21.60
CA ASP A 181 14.46 7.89 21.13
C ASP A 181 14.05 6.83 20.10
N ILE A 182 14.66 6.90 18.91
CA ILE A 182 14.39 5.98 17.80
C ILE A 182 15.65 5.21 17.49
N GLU A 183 15.62 3.90 17.63
CA GLU A 183 16.78 3.03 17.48
C GLU A 183 17.33 2.98 16.04
N SER A 184 16.48 3.27 15.05
CA SER A 184 16.83 3.24 13.63
C SER A 184 17.16 4.62 13.09
N LYS A 185 18.40 4.85 12.64
CA LYS A 185 18.84 6.12 12.05
C LYS A 185 18.00 6.52 10.81
N PRO A 186 17.71 5.64 9.84
CA PRO A 186 16.85 6.00 8.70
C PRO A 186 15.46 6.49 9.13
N ILE A 187 14.85 5.82 10.11
CA ILE A 187 13.52 6.21 10.63
C ILE A 187 13.58 7.51 11.42
N LEU A 188 14.64 7.72 12.18
CA LEU A 188 14.87 9.00 12.86
C LEU A 188 14.95 10.15 11.84
N ASP A 189 15.67 9.99 10.74
CA ASP A 189 15.80 11.03 9.70
C ASP A 189 14.45 11.37 9.06
N LEU A 190 13.56 10.38 8.88
CA LEU A 190 12.18 10.60 8.45
C LEU A 190 11.36 11.33 9.52
N ALA A 191 11.43 10.91 10.78
CA ALA A 191 10.69 11.52 11.87
C ALA A 191 11.13 12.96 12.15
N LEU A 192 12.42 13.27 12.01
CA LEU A 192 12.97 14.62 12.15
C LEU A 192 12.35 15.62 11.18
N GLN A 193 11.96 15.21 9.97
CA GLN A 193 11.26 16.07 9.00
C GLN A 193 9.91 16.56 9.53
N LYS A 194 9.35 15.88 10.52
CA LYS A 194 8.04 16.17 11.13
C LYS A 194 8.15 16.60 12.59
N LYS A 195 9.36 16.91 13.08
CA LYS A 195 9.62 17.22 14.50
C LYS A 195 8.68 18.30 15.04
N GLU A 196 8.59 19.44 14.35
CA GLU A 196 7.76 20.58 14.79
C GLU A 196 6.27 20.23 14.78
N HIS A 197 5.83 19.46 13.78
CA HIS A 197 4.45 18.98 13.70
C HIS A 197 4.13 18.05 14.89
N ILE A 198 5.02 17.10 15.20
CA ILE A 198 4.84 16.20 16.34
C ILE A 198 4.75 17.00 17.63
N ALA A 199 5.70 17.90 17.87
CA ALA A 199 5.76 18.74 19.08
C ALA A 199 4.46 19.56 19.26
N GLY A 200 3.96 20.18 18.20
CA GLY A 200 2.72 20.95 18.21
C GLY A 200 1.49 20.10 18.54
N GLU A 201 1.33 18.94 17.88
CA GLU A 201 0.19 18.05 18.08
C GLU A 201 0.11 17.44 19.48
N VAL A 202 1.27 17.23 20.12
CA VAL A 202 1.32 16.69 21.48
C VAL A 202 1.43 17.76 22.57
N ARG A 203 1.47 19.06 22.18
CA ARG A 203 1.65 20.22 23.07
C ARG A 203 2.91 20.10 23.94
N ALA A 204 4.02 19.70 23.32
CA ALA A 204 5.29 19.66 24.02
C ALA A 204 5.92 21.05 24.04
N ALA A 205 6.15 21.61 25.24
CA ALA A 205 6.92 22.83 25.44
C ALA A 205 8.43 22.57 25.26
N ASP A 206 8.88 21.35 25.58
CA ASP A 206 10.22 20.84 25.31
C ASP A 206 10.09 19.48 24.61
N PHE A 207 10.63 19.37 23.39
CA PHE A 207 10.54 18.16 22.57
C PHE A 207 11.90 17.75 22.02
N GLN A 208 12.38 16.61 22.48
CA GLN A 208 13.63 16.01 22.00
C GLN A 208 13.33 14.76 21.18
N LEU A 209 13.97 14.65 20.03
CA LEU A 209 13.86 13.51 19.12
C LEU A 209 15.26 13.15 18.63
N GLY A 210 15.71 11.94 18.87
CA GLY A 210 17.07 11.53 18.55
C GLY A 210 17.34 10.04 18.64
N LEU A 211 18.62 9.69 18.63
CA LEU A 211 19.16 8.34 18.74
C LEU A 211 19.99 8.24 20.03
N CYS A 212 19.84 7.13 20.74
CA CYS A 212 20.56 6.87 22.00
C CYS A 212 20.35 7.98 23.05
N LEU A 213 19.16 8.56 23.11
CA LEU A 213 18.84 9.57 24.11
C LEU A 213 18.60 8.93 25.47
N GLU A 214 19.05 9.62 26.52
CA GLU A 214 18.66 9.30 27.91
C GLU A 214 17.19 9.70 28.10
N LEU A 215 16.33 8.72 28.38
CA LEU A 215 14.92 8.98 28.58
C LEU A 215 14.67 9.52 29.98
N GLN A 216 14.04 10.65 30.05
CA GLN A 216 13.60 11.29 31.27
C GLN A 216 12.09 11.47 31.25
N GLY A 217 11.45 11.47 32.43
CA GLY A 217 10.03 11.74 32.56
C GLY A 217 9.36 10.89 33.63
N LYS A 218 8.14 11.28 33.98
CA LYS A 218 7.31 10.58 34.97
C LYS A 218 6.80 9.23 34.43
N LEU A 219 6.66 9.11 33.11
CA LEU A 219 6.26 7.88 32.41
C LEU A 219 7.20 7.64 31.24
N VAL A 220 7.79 6.45 31.19
CA VAL A 220 8.66 5.99 30.10
C VAL A 220 8.12 4.68 29.57
N LYS A 221 8.03 4.56 28.25
CA LYS A 221 7.54 3.35 27.58
C LYS A 221 8.30 3.05 26.30
N ASP A 222 8.38 1.74 26.02
CA ASP A 222 8.92 1.19 24.78
C ASP A 222 7.77 0.77 23.88
N TRP A 223 7.91 1.08 22.58
CA TRP A 223 6.91 0.78 21.56
C TRP A 223 7.58 0.13 20.35
N ASP A 224 6.95 -0.89 19.81
CA ASP A 224 7.24 -1.37 18.47
C ASP A 224 6.38 -0.60 17.45
N ILE A 225 7.03 0.08 16.52
CA ILE A 225 6.39 0.77 15.40
C ILE A 225 6.96 0.20 14.11
N GLU A 226 6.21 -0.69 13.46
CA GLU A 226 6.60 -1.37 12.22
C GLU A 226 7.97 -2.07 12.30
N GLY A 227 8.23 -2.74 13.43
CA GLY A 227 9.47 -3.47 13.67
C GLY A 227 10.65 -2.62 14.14
N VAL A 228 10.41 -1.33 14.44
CA VAL A 228 11.42 -0.42 14.99
C VAL A 228 11.07 -0.10 16.44
N CYS A 229 12.05 -0.25 17.33
CA CYS A 229 11.91 0.15 18.73
C CYS A 229 11.94 1.68 18.82
N VAL A 230 10.89 2.24 19.44
CA VAL A 230 10.75 3.66 19.74
C VAL A 230 10.46 3.81 21.22
N ARG A 231 11.37 4.45 21.95
CA ARG A 231 11.25 4.68 23.38
C ARG A 231 10.79 6.11 23.62
N ILE A 232 9.81 6.30 24.49
CA ILE A 232 9.21 7.59 24.73
C ILE A 232 9.13 7.85 26.23
N GLY A 233 9.67 8.99 26.66
CA GLY A 233 9.52 9.51 28.03
C GLY A 233 8.71 10.80 28.00
N ILE A 234 7.72 10.93 28.89
CA ILE A 234 6.95 12.16 29.06
C ILE A 234 6.77 12.54 30.52
N GLU A 235 6.68 13.84 30.76
CA GLU A 235 6.26 14.43 32.03
C GLU A 235 5.50 15.72 31.79
N ARG A 236 4.73 16.17 32.77
CA ARG A 236 4.09 17.49 32.75
C ARG A 236 5.17 18.56 32.80
N PHE A 237 5.05 19.57 31.94
CA PHE A 237 5.97 20.73 31.93
C PHE A 237 5.61 21.73 33.02
#